data_1fc0f0b53a2a1d2a050b592aadd2586f
#
_entry.id   1fc0f0b53a2a1d2a050b592aadd2586f
#
_cell.length_a   1.000
_cell.length_b   1.000
_cell.length_c   1.000
_cell.angle_alpha   90.00
_cell.angle_beta   90.00
_cell.angle_gamma   90.00
#
_symmetry.space_group_name_H-M   'P 1'
#
loop_
_entity.id
_entity.type
_entity.pdbx_description
1 polymer ?
#
loop_
_entity_poly.entity_id
_entity_poly.type
_entity_poly.pdbx_seq_one_letter_code
_entity_poly.pdbx_strand_id
1 'polypeptide(L)'
;MTHRWPFIHHVTFIASDLEASTRFYTAALKPLGVVGEAADGGAEFWEEELDTPSFGLYPAGDATVTRGAHIAFTARDRASVDAFYEAALAAGGTSRHEPRLWPEYGAYCAFVDDPDGNNIEVVCKEQA
;
A
#
# COMPACT_ATOMS: atom_id res chain seq x y z
N MET A 1 3.43 14.90 -27.59
CA MET A 1 3.42 14.41 -26.23
C MET A 1 3.13 12.91 -26.17
N THR A 2 3.93 12.19 -25.45
CA THR A 2 3.75 10.74 -25.34
C THR A 2 2.71 10.43 -24.26
N HIS A 3 1.72 9.66 -24.64
CA HIS A 3 0.72 9.21 -23.69
C HIS A 3 1.26 7.95 -22.99
N ARG A 4 1.22 7.96 -21.66
CA ARG A 4 1.70 6.83 -20.88
C ARG A 4 0.57 6.10 -20.20
N TRP A 5 0.60 4.79 -20.30
CA TRP A 5 -0.33 3.91 -19.61
C TRP A 5 0.38 3.21 -18.48
N PRO A 6 -0.21 3.10 -17.31
CA PRO A 6 0.38 2.29 -16.25
C PRO A 6 0.51 0.85 -16.71
N PHE A 7 1.61 0.20 -16.37
CA PHE A 7 1.80 -1.21 -16.68
C PHE A 7 0.76 -2.07 -15.97
N ILE A 8 0.44 -1.73 -14.72
CA ILE A 8 -0.53 -2.45 -13.90
C ILE A 8 -1.75 -1.56 -13.69
N HIS A 9 -2.92 -2.08 -14.04
CA HIS A 9 -4.18 -1.35 -13.86
C HIS A 9 -4.70 -1.47 -12.44
N HIS A 10 -4.72 -2.68 -11.89
CA HIS A 10 -5.14 -2.89 -10.51
C HIS A 10 -4.59 -4.19 -9.96
N VAL A 11 -4.53 -4.27 -8.63
CA VAL A 11 -4.10 -5.44 -7.89
C VAL A 11 -5.12 -5.66 -6.78
N THR A 12 -5.48 -6.92 -6.54
CA THR A 12 -6.45 -7.27 -5.49
C THR A 12 -5.82 -8.26 -4.51
N PHE A 13 -5.96 -7.98 -3.23
CA PHE A 13 -5.59 -8.90 -2.16
C PHE A 13 -6.86 -9.47 -1.52
N ILE A 14 -6.82 -10.73 -1.14
CA ILE A 14 -7.91 -11.40 -0.43
C ILE A 14 -7.57 -11.36 1.05
N ALA A 15 -8.42 -10.72 1.85
CA ALA A 15 -8.18 -10.49 3.26
C ALA A 15 -8.89 -11.50 4.14
N SER A 16 -8.23 -11.98 5.19
CA SER A 16 -8.85 -12.88 6.16
C SER A 16 -9.89 -12.15 7.00
N ASP A 17 -9.65 -10.87 7.27
CA ASP A 17 -10.55 -10.00 8.01
C ASP A 17 -10.62 -8.67 7.26
N LEU A 18 -11.66 -8.54 6.44
CA LEU A 18 -11.79 -7.36 5.56
C LEU A 18 -11.82 -6.07 6.35
N GLU A 19 -12.52 -6.05 7.49
CA GLU A 19 -12.61 -4.83 8.30
C GLU A 19 -11.24 -4.41 8.83
N ALA A 20 -10.47 -5.35 9.34
CA ALA A 20 -9.14 -5.05 9.87
C ALA A 20 -8.19 -4.58 8.76
N SER A 21 -8.22 -5.25 7.60
CA SER A 21 -7.37 -4.86 6.48
C SER A 21 -7.79 -3.53 5.88
N THR A 22 -9.09 -3.28 5.78
CA THR A 22 -9.58 -1.98 5.28
C THR A 22 -9.11 -0.86 6.19
N ARG A 23 -9.19 -1.06 7.51
CA ARG A 23 -8.73 -0.06 8.47
C ARG A 23 -7.22 0.18 8.33
N PHE A 24 -6.45 -0.90 8.18
CA PHE A 24 -5.01 -0.80 8.01
C PHE A 24 -4.65 0.01 6.76
N TYR A 25 -5.18 -0.38 5.61
CA TYR A 25 -4.81 0.28 4.35
C TYR A 25 -5.35 1.71 4.26
N THR A 26 -6.53 1.98 4.82
CA THR A 26 -7.06 3.34 4.85
C THR A 26 -6.11 4.28 5.59
N ALA A 27 -5.64 3.85 6.75
CA ALA A 27 -4.72 4.67 7.55
C ALA A 27 -3.33 4.75 6.94
N ALA A 28 -2.79 3.61 6.51
CA ALA A 28 -1.41 3.53 6.02
C ALA A 28 -1.21 4.28 4.70
N LEU A 29 -2.18 4.20 3.81
CA LEU A 29 -2.06 4.79 2.47
C LEU A 29 -2.48 6.26 2.40
N LYS A 30 -3.17 6.75 3.40
CA LYS A 30 -3.61 8.15 3.41
C LYS A 30 -2.46 9.15 3.24
N PRO A 31 -1.31 8.98 3.91
CA PRO A 31 -0.18 9.90 3.72
C PRO A 31 0.35 9.95 2.29
N LEU A 32 0.01 8.96 1.47
CA LEU A 32 0.45 8.91 0.07
C LEU A 32 -0.54 9.58 -0.88
N GLY A 33 -1.61 10.19 -0.35
CA GLY A 33 -2.64 10.77 -1.18
C GLY A 33 -3.63 9.76 -1.71
N VAL A 34 -3.70 8.59 -1.09
CA VAL A 34 -4.60 7.50 -1.50
C VAL A 34 -5.89 7.58 -0.71
N VAL A 35 -7.01 7.48 -1.42
CA VAL A 35 -8.34 7.41 -0.83
C VAL A 35 -8.95 6.04 -1.10
N GLY A 36 -9.94 5.66 -0.30
CA GLY A 36 -10.58 4.39 -0.46
C GLY A 36 -12.08 4.48 -0.25
N GLU A 37 -12.80 3.53 -0.83
CA GLU A 37 -14.23 3.41 -0.60
C GLU A 37 -14.68 1.96 -0.73
N ALA A 38 -15.85 1.65 -0.16
CA ALA A 38 -16.43 0.33 -0.27
C ALA A 38 -16.88 0.11 -1.73
N ALA A 39 -16.64 -1.09 -2.24
CA ALA A 39 -16.96 -1.44 -3.62
C ALA A 39 -17.24 -2.93 -3.73
N ASP A 40 -18.46 -3.28 -4.20
CA ASP A 40 -18.85 -4.67 -4.50
C ASP A 40 -18.47 -5.70 -3.42
N GLY A 41 -18.73 -5.34 -2.17
CA GLY A 41 -18.47 -6.25 -1.05
C GLY A 41 -17.04 -6.22 -0.53
N GLY A 42 -16.21 -5.35 -1.08
CA GLY A 42 -14.83 -5.15 -0.66
C GLY A 42 -14.50 -3.69 -0.50
N ALA A 43 -13.26 -3.33 -0.75
CA ALA A 43 -12.78 -1.95 -0.71
C ALA A 43 -11.81 -1.70 -1.85
N GLU A 44 -11.83 -0.49 -2.39
CA GLU A 44 -10.92 -0.07 -3.45
C GLU A 44 -10.18 1.17 -3.01
N PHE A 45 -8.91 1.26 -3.36
CA PHE A 45 -8.02 2.36 -3.01
C PHE A 45 -7.33 2.88 -4.26
N TRP A 46 -7.22 4.19 -4.39
CA TRP A 46 -6.56 4.82 -5.54
C TRP A 46 -5.97 6.17 -5.12
N GLU A 47 -5.01 6.64 -5.87
CA GLU A 47 -4.49 7.98 -5.64
C GLU A 47 -5.56 8.98 -6.04
N GLU A 48 -5.84 9.93 -5.16
CA GLU A 48 -7.00 10.81 -5.28
C GLU A 48 -7.07 11.56 -6.62
N GLU A 49 -5.93 11.90 -7.17
CA GLU A 49 -5.87 12.68 -8.41
C GLU A 49 -5.78 11.82 -9.67
N LEU A 50 -5.80 10.50 -9.53
CA LEU A 50 -5.66 9.56 -10.64
C LEU A 50 -6.79 8.54 -10.62
N ASP A 51 -7.23 8.10 -11.81
CA ASP A 51 -8.23 7.04 -11.92
C ASP A 51 -7.64 5.67 -11.68
N THR A 52 -6.40 5.47 -12.08
CA THR A 52 -5.72 4.20 -12.00
C THR A 52 -4.23 4.46 -11.75
N PRO A 53 -3.48 3.46 -11.30
CA PRO A 53 -3.91 2.12 -10.90
C PRO A 53 -4.63 2.13 -9.56
N SER A 54 -5.28 1.01 -9.25
CA SER A 54 -5.98 0.87 -7.98
C SER A 54 -5.56 -0.40 -7.26
N PHE A 55 -5.85 -0.43 -5.97
CA PHE A 55 -5.57 -1.57 -5.11
C PHE A 55 -6.87 -1.97 -4.42
N GLY A 56 -7.24 -3.24 -4.49
CA GLY A 56 -8.49 -3.71 -3.94
C GLY A 56 -8.32 -4.73 -2.84
N LEU A 57 -9.32 -4.79 -1.96
CA LEU A 57 -9.41 -5.79 -0.89
C LEU A 57 -10.77 -6.46 -0.97
N TYR A 58 -10.79 -7.80 -0.91
CA TYR A 58 -12.03 -8.55 -0.85
C TYR A 58 -11.94 -9.61 0.25
N PRO A 59 -13.09 -9.96 0.85
CA PRO A 59 -13.10 -11.00 1.88
C PRO A 59 -12.84 -12.37 1.26
N ALA A 60 -12.25 -13.25 2.04
CA ALA A 60 -11.85 -14.57 1.55
C ALA A 60 -13.06 -15.44 1.17
N GLY A 61 -14.12 -15.45 1.97
CA GLY A 61 -15.14 -16.44 1.76
C GLY A 61 -14.49 -17.82 1.72
N ASP A 62 -14.64 -18.52 0.58
CA ASP A 62 -13.98 -19.81 0.37
C ASP A 62 -12.64 -19.69 -0.37
N ALA A 63 -12.23 -18.47 -0.72
CA ALA A 63 -10.98 -18.26 -1.44
C ALA A 63 -9.79 -18.28 -0.52
N THR A 64 -8.60 -18.54 -1.09
CA THR A 64 -7.37 -18.50 -0.34
C THR A 64 -6.99 -17.05 0.00
N VAL A 65 -6.65 -16.82 1.26
CA VAL A 65 -6.19 -15.51 1.73
C VAL A 65 -4.82 -15.19 1.11
N THR A 66 -4.63 -13.93 0.70
CA THR A 66 -3.35 -13.46 0.20
C THR A 66 -2.37 -13.33 1.36
N ARG A 67 -1.29 -14.10 1.32
CA ARG A 67 -0.23 -14.07 2.34
C ARG A 67 1.13 -14.15 1.65
N GLY A 68 2.10 -13.48 2.22
CA GLY A 68 3.45 -13.51 1.67
C GLY A 68 3.62 -12.76 0.36
N ALA A 69 2.66 -11.94 -0.01
CA ALA A 69 2.79 -11.07 -1.17
C ALA A 69 3.65 -9.86 -0.82
N HIS A 70 4.23 -9.24 -1.83
CA HIS A 70 5.02 -8.02 -1.68
C HIS A 70 4.53 -6.99 -2.68
N ILE A 71 4.17 -5.82 -2.21
CA ILE A 71 3.76 -4.71 -3.08
C ILE A 71 4.43 -3.44 -2.56
N ALA A 72 4.85 -2.57 -3.48
CA ALA A 72 5.46 -1.29 -3.15
C ALA A 72 4.62 -0.15 -3.72
N PHE A 73 4.27 0.77 -2.86
CA PHE A 73 3.57 2.00 -3.25
C PHE A 73 4.57 3.14 -3.29
N THR A 74 4.35 4.12 -4.14
CA THR A 74 5.25 5.26 -4.26
C THR A 74 4.85 6.39 -3.32
N ALA A 75 5.86 7.08 -2.79
CA ALA A 75 5.68 8.31 -2.03
C ALA A 75 6.41 9.44 -2.73
N ARG A 76 5.88 10.65 -2.61
CA ARG A 76 6.46 11.83 -3.27
C ARG A 76 7.68 12.37 -2.54
N ASP A 77 7.76 12.12 -1.24
CA ASP A 77 8.87 12.62 -0.42
C ASP A 77 9.11 11.69 0.77
N ARG A 78 10.22 11.93 1.46
CA ARG A 78 10.60 11.11 2.62
C ARG A 78 9.62 11.26 3.77
N ALA A 79 9.05 12.46 3.95
CA ALA A 79 8.09 12.68 5.02
C ALA A 79 6.86 11.79 4.87
N SER A 80 6.43 11.55 3.64
CA SER A 80 5.30 10.66 3.37
C SER A 80 5.63 9.20 3.69
N VAL A 81 6.89 8.78 3.45
CA VAL A 81 7.35 7.43 3.83
C VAL A 81 7.29 7.28 5.34
N ASP A 82 7.82 8.27 6.08
CA ASP A 82 7.80 8.24 7.55
C ASP A 82 6.37 8.21 8.07
N ALA A 83 5.47 9.01 7.48
CA ALA A 83 4.08 9.08 7.89
C ALA A 83 3.34 7.76 7.62
N PHE A 84 3.62 7.12 6.47
CA PHE A 84 3.09 5.80 6.19
C PHE A 84 3.49 4.81 7.28
N TYR A 85 4.77 4.80 7.61
CA TYR A 85 5.29 3.84 8.59
C TYR A 85 4.59 3.99 9.94
N GLU A 86 4.48 5.23 10.45
CA GLU A 86 3.84 5.48 11.72
C GLU A 86 2.35 5.12 11.70
N ALA A 87 1.66 5.50 10.63
CA ALA A 87 0.23 5.21 10.51
C ALA A 87 -0.04 3.71 10.37
N ALA A 88 0.81 3.01 9.63
CA ALA A 88 0.66 1.57 9.43
C ALA A 88 0.84 0.81 10.74
N LEU A 89 1.83 1.17 11.54
CA LEU A 89 2.03 0.54 12.85
C LEU A 89 0.87 0.83 13.79
N ALA A 90 0.37 2.07 13.78
CA ALA A 90 -0.76 2.45 14.63
C ALA A 90 -2.05 1.71 14.23
N ALA A 91 -2.16 1.30 12.97
CA ALA A 91 -3.36 0.63 12.45
C ALA A 91 -3.24 -0.90 12.42
N GLY A 92 -2.30 -1.47 13.14
CA GLY A 92 -2.21 -2.92 13.31
C GLY A 92 -1.13 -3.62 12.50
N GLY A 93 -0.30 -2.85 11.78
CA GLY A 93 0.82 -3.43 11.04
C GLY A 93 1.98 -3.79 11.95
N THR A 94 2.88 -4.62 11.44
CA THR A 94 4.10 -5.02 12.14
C THR A 94 5.30 -4.53 11.35
N SER A 95 6.24 -3.86 12.03
CA SER A 95 7.44 -3.35 11.35
C SER A 95 8.27 -4.47 10.77
N ARG A 96 8.64 -4.32 9.50
CA ARG A 96 9.62 -5.19 8.86
C ARG A 96 10.95 -4.46 8.73
N HIS A 97 10.92 -3.22 8.24
CA HIS A 97 12.09 -2.33 8.21
C HIS A 97 11.62 -0.90 8.40
N GLU A 98 12.20 -0.21 9.37
CA GLU A 98 11.89 1.20 9.58
C GLU A 98 12.42 2.05 8.42
N PRO A 99 11.91 3.29 8.25
CA PRO A 99 12.34 4.14 7.14
C PRO A 99 13.84 4.38 7.14
N ARG A 100 14.47 4.21 5.98
CA ARG A 100 15.88 4.56 5.78
C ARG A 100 16.20 4.63 4.30
N LEU A 101 17.35 5.19 4.00
CA LEU A 101 17.88 5.18 2.64
C LEU A 101 18.40 3.78 2.32
N TRP A 102 18.06 3.30 1.14
CA TRP A 102 18.55 2.04 0.59
C TRP A 102 19.40 2.38 -0.63
N PRO A 103 20.74 2.56 -0.44
CA PRO A 103 21.60 3.04 -1.52
C PRO A 103 21.56 2.15 -2.76
N GLU A 104 21.40 0.85 -2.58
CA GLU A 104 21.36 -0.10 -3.68
C GLU A 104 20.18 0.13 -4.61
N TYR A 105 19.13 0.77 -4.13
CA TYR A 105 17.94 1.13 -4.93
C TYR A 105 17.90 2.60 -5.27
N GLY A 106 18.73 3.41 -4.64
CA GLY A 106 18.64 4.86 -4.77
C GLY A 106 17.31 5.38 -4.26
N ALA A 107 16.82 4.83 -3.16
CA ALA A 107 15.48 5.13 -2.67
C ALA A 107 15.42 5.12 -1.15
N TYR A 108 14.49 5.94 -0.62
CA TYR A 108 14.17 5.96 0.81
C TYR A 108 12.89 5.15 0.99
N CYS A 109 12.95 4.07 1.75
CA CYS A 109 11.87 3.10 1.84
C CYS A 109 11.56 2.69 3.27
N ALA A 110 10.33 2.22 3.49
CA ALA A 110 9.92 1.57 4.72
C ALA A 110 9.09 0.33 4.36
N PHE A 111 9.08 -0.65 5.24
CA PHE A 111 8.41 -1.93 5.02
C PHE A 111 7.62 -2.30 6.26
N VAL A 112 6.33 -2.61 6.09
CA VAL A 112 5.44 -3.01 7.17
C VAL A 112 4.62 -4.21 6.71
N ASP A 113 4.42 -5.18 7.60
CA ASP A 113 3.54 -6.29 7.28
C ASP A 113 2.10 -5.88 7.55
N ASP A 114 1.20 -6.21 6.61
CA ASP A 114 -0.23 -5.97 6.81
C ASP A 114 -0.81 -7.03 7.77
N PRO A 115 -2.11 -6.96 8.12
CA PRO A 115 -2.70 -7.92 9.08
C PRO A 115 -2.58 -9.38 8.66
N ASP A 116 -2.42 -9.67 7.36
CA ASP A 116 -2.29 -11.04 6.87
C ASP A 116 -0.84 -11.44 6.57
N GLY A 117 0.12 -10.59 6.92
CA GLY A 117 1.54 -10.93 6.74
C GLY A 117 2.08 -10.62 5.35
N ASN A 118 1.41 -9.75 4.60
CA ASN A 118 1.96 -9.31 3.33
C ASN A 118 2.93 -8.15 3.55
N ASN A 119 4.01 -8.14 2.78
CA ASN A 119 5.06 -7.14 2.89
C ASN A 119 4.68 -5.89 2.10
N ILE A 120 4.33 -4.83 2.80
CA ILE A 120 3.90 -3.57 2.19
C ILE A 120 5.05 -2.58 2.31
N GLU A 121 5.56 -2.18 1.16
CA GLU A 121 6.67 -1.24 1.06
C GLU A 121 6.18 0.11 0.58
N VAL A 122 6.84 1.18 1.01
CA VAL A 122 6.63 2.51 0.43
C VAL A 122 7.99 3.03 -0.01
N VAL A 123 8.06 3.52 -1.24
CA VAL A 123 9.30 3.91 -1.91
C VAL A 123 9.24 5.37 -2.30
N CYS A 124 10.20 6.14 -1.83
CA CYS A 124 10.45 7.48 -2.35
C CYS A 124 11.75 7.42 -3.15
N LYS A 125 11.63 7.46 -4.47
CA LYS A 125 12.78 7.36 -5.35
C LYS A 125 13.56 8.66 -5.30
N GLU A 126 14.84 8.58 -4.98
CA GLU A 126 15.68 9.77 -4.94
C GLU A 126 16.03 10.23 -6.34
N GLN A 127 15.97 11.53 -6.54
CA GLN A 127 16.38 12.13 -7.80
C GLN A 127 17.90 12.33 -7.79
N ALA A 128 18.54 12.05 -8.91
CA ALA A 128 19.96 12.29 -9.04
C ALA A 128 20.27 13.78 -9.10
#